data_4ffc6ea747c50b68a18ed4d60df2d548
#
_entry.id   4ffc6ea747c50b68a18ed4d60df2d548
#
_cell.length_a   1.000
_cell.length_b   1.000
_cell.length_c   1.000
_cell.angle_alpha   90.00
_cell.angle_beta   90.00
_cell.angle_gamma   90.00
#
_symmetry.space_group_name_H-M   'P 1'
#
loop_
_entity.id
_entity.type
_entity.pdbx_description
1 polymer ?
#
loop_
_entity_poly.entity_id
_entity_poly.type
_entity_poly.pdbx_seq_one_letter_code
_entity_poly.pdbx_strand_id
1 'polypeptide(L)'
;MYTHISQMEPLFPARTGELEDLARALVSASSQLEGRLAPVVLAGIQDLLRVVNSYYSNLIEGHSTHPVDIERAMRLDYSADQDKRDLQIESRIHIEVQQKIAVRLRDEPDGSVVSAEFLRWIHHEFYAALPDRLRVISGEQGETANVQAGVLRERFVQVGRHVAPAPESLPGFLERFARAYNPAPMHGLRPLIALAAAHHRLTWIHPFLDGNGRVARLFTGAYFQRIGLAGYGLWNVSRGLARRRDDYRAMLAAADAPRENDLDGRGNLPDRTLREFCHFFLEICLDQA
;
A
#
# COMPACT_ATOMS: atom_id res chain seq x y z
N MET A 1 1.67 20.70 12.60
CA MET A 1 2.75 19.99 11.87
C MET A 1 3.31 18.90 12.77
N TYR A 2 3.55 17.71 12.25
CA TYR A 2 4.03 16.56 13.03
C TYR A 2 5.56 16.50 12.95
N THR A 3 6.20 16.62 14.13
CA THR A 3 7.68 16.60 14.26
C THR A 3 8.16 15.53 15.24
N HIS A 4 7.28 15.05 16.11
CA HIS A 4 7.61 14.07 17.13
C HIS A 4 6.95 12.73 16.84
N ILE A 5 7.73 11.63 16.92
CA ILE A 5 7.29 10.27 16.56
C ILE A 5 6.07 9.76 17.32
N SER A 6 5.83 10.26 18.56
CA SER A 6 4.61 9.92 19.32
C SER A 6 3.33 10.44 18.68
N GLN A 7 3.42 11.42 17.77
CA GLN A 7 2.27 11.99 17.10
C GLN A 7 1.62 11.02 16.09
N MET A 8 2.27 9.89 15.77
CA MET A 8 1.71 8.80 14.98
C MET A 8 0.81 7.86 15.81
N GLU A 9 0.77 8.03 17.13
CA GLU A 9 0.02 7.13 18.02
C GLU A 9 -1.50 7.45 18.02
N PRO A 10 -2.36 6.41 18.19
CA PRO A 10 -2.01 5.02 18.47
C PRO A 10 -1.47 4.28 17.25
N LEU A 11 -0.56 3.33 17.47
CA LEU A 11 0.00 2.46 16.41
C LEU A 11 -0.91 1.27 16.11
N PHE A 12 -1.67 0.82 17.10
CA PHE A 12 -2.62 -0.27 17.01
C PHE A 12 -3.94 0.14 17.66
N PRO A 13 -5.08 -0.36 17.17
CA PRO A 13 -6.35 -0.21 17.86
C PRO A 13 -6.29 -0.84 19.25
N ALA A 14 -6.85 -0.16 20.25
CA ALA A 14 -6.88 -0.66 21.63
C ALA A 14 -7.81 -1.86 21.82
N ARG A 15 -8.84 -2.00 20.98
CA ARG A 15 -9.80 -3.11 20.99
C ARG A 15 -9.72 -3.86 19.66
N THR A 16 -9.42 -5.17 19.72
CA THR A 16 -9.11 -5.99 18.53
C THR A 16 -10.07 -7.16 18.31
N GLY A 17 -11.04 -7.43 19.19
CA GLY A 17 -11.89 -8.63 19.11
C GLY A 17 -12.59 -8.80 17.75
N GLU A 18 -13.30 -7.78 17.26
CA GLU A 18 -13.96 -7.81 15.96
C GLU A 18 -12.94 -7.93 14.79
N LEU A 19 -11.75 -7.32 14.94
CA LEU A 19 -10.68 -7.41 13.95
C LEU A 19 -10.07 -8.82 13.90
N GLU A 20 -9.98 -9.48 15.03
CA GLU A 20 -9.52 -10.89 15.13
C GLU A 20 -10.51 -11.85 14.47
N ASP A 21 -11.81 -11.59 14.60
CA ASP A 21 -12.85 -12.41 13.93
C ASP A 21 -12.75 -12.24 12.40
N LEU A 22 -12.63 -11.02 11.90
CA LEU A 22 -12.40 -10.75 10.46
C LEU A 22 -11.09 -11.35 9.96
N ALA A 23 -10.00 -11.21 10.72
CA ALA A 23 -8.71 -11.79 10.36
C ALA A 23 -8.77 -13.32 10.30
N ARG A 24 -9.49 -13.96 11.22
CA ARG A 24 -9.73 -15.42 11.22
C ARG A 24 -10.54 -15.85 10.00
N ALA A 25 -11.61 -15.13 9.68
CA ALA A 25 -12.42 -15.38 8.49
C ALA A 25 -11.59 -15.24 7.21
N LEU A 26 -10.74 -14.19 7.12
CA LEU A 26 -9.83 -13.96 6.00
C LEU A 26 -8.83 -15.12 5.82
N VAL A 27 -8.20 -15.58 6.91
CA VAL A 27 -7.29 -16.74 6.85
C VAL A 27 -8.03 -17.97 6.33
N SER A 28 -9.25 -18.23 6.82
CA SER A 28 -10.06 -19.36 6.39
C SER A 28 -10.44 -19.27 4.91
N ALA A 29 -10.97 -18.13 4.46
CA ALA A 29 -11.38 -17.93 3.07
C ALA A 29 -10.19 -18.05 2.10
N SER A 30 -9.09 -17.36 2.40
CA SER A 30 -7.89 -17.35 1.57
C SER A 30 -7.24 -18.74 1.46
N SER A 31 -7.15 -19.48 2.56
CA SER A 31 -6.63 -20.85 2.56
C SER A 31 -7.49 -21.85 1.76
N GLN A 32 -8.82 -21.64 1.75
CA GLN A 32 -9.72 -22.47 0.95
C GLN A 32 -9.52 -22.28 -0.55
N LEU A 33 -9.13 -21.10 -1.00
CA LEU A 33 -8.82 -20.86 -2.41
C LEU A 33 -7.61 -21.68 -2.85
N GLU A 34 -6.54 -21.68 -2.08
CA GLU A 34 -5.31 -22.43 -2.39
C GLU A 34 -5.57 -23.94 -2.46
N GLY A 35 -6.30 -24.48 -1.50
CA GLY A 35 -6.60 -25.91 -1.43
C GLY A 35 -7.46 -26.46 -2.59
N ARG A 36 -8.05 -25.59 -3.42
CA ARG A 36 -8.92 -25.98 -4.56
C ARG A 36 -8.19 -26.05 -5.89
N LEU A 37 -6.94 -25.58 -5.97
CA LEU A 37 -6.26 -25.37 -7.26
C LEU A 37 -4.98 -26.20 -7.35
N ALA A 38 -4.72 -26.75 -8.54
CA ALA A 38 -3.44 -27.41 -8.81
C ALA A 38 -2.31 -26.35 -8.91
N PRO A 39 -1.05 -26.66 -8.50
CA PRO A 39 0.05 -25.69 -8.47
C PRO A 39 0.33 -25.00 -9.82
N VAL A 40 0.18 -25.70 -10.93
CA VAL A 40 0.37 -25.13 -12.27
C VAL A 40 -0.67 -24.05 -12.59
N VAL A 41 -1.90 -24.24 -12.13
CA VAL A 41 -3.00 -23.29 -12.31
C VAL A 41 -2.80 -22.06 -11.43
N LEU A 42 -2.27 -22.26 -10.21
CA LEU A 42 -1.92 -21.17 -9.28
C LEU A 42 -0.96 -20.16 -9.91
N ALA A 43 0.12 -20.65 -10.55
CA ALA A 43 1.11 -19.77 -11.19
C ALA A 43 0.49 -18.90 -12.30
N GLY A 44 -0.34 -19.49 -13.17
CA GLY A 44 -1.01 -18.75 -14.25
C GLY A 44 -2.00 -17.71 -13.73
N ILE A 45 -2.75 -18.03 -12.66
CA ILE A 45 -3.68 -17.09 -12.02
C ILE A 45 -2.92 -15.94 -11.37
N GLN A 46 -1.78 -16.21 -10.71
CA GLN A 46 -0.97 -15.17 -10.08
C GLN A 46 -0.48 -14.13 -11.08
N ASP A 47 -0.04 -14.56 -12.27
CA ASP A 47 0.39 -13.64 -13.33
C ASP A 47 -0.77 -12.77 -13.82
N LEU A 48 -1.94 -13.34 -14.05
CA LEU A 48 -3.14 -12.60 -14.40
C LEU A 48 -3.53 -11.59 -13.30
N LEU A 49 -3.45 -12.01 -12.04
CA LEU A 49 -3.80 -11.14 -10.92
C LEU A 49 -2.82 -9.98 -10.71
N ARG A 50 -1.57 -10.08 -11.16
CA ARG A 50 -0.66 -8.92 -11.19
C ARG A 50 -1.14 -7.85 -12.17
N VAL A 51 -1.68 -8.27 -13.32
CA VAL A 51 -2.31 -7.35 -14.29
C VAL A 51 -3.53 -6.68 -13.67
N VAL A 52 -4.41 -7.48 -13.06
CA VAL A 52 -5.61 -6.99 -12.36
C VAL A 52 -5.24 -6.01 -11.22
N ASN A 53 -4.22 -6.34 -10.42
CA ASN A 53 -3.73 -5.49 -9.34
C ASN A 53 -3.18 -4.16 -9.89
N SER A 54 -2.43 -4.19 -10.98
CA SER A 54 -1.93 -2.98 -11.64
C SER A 54 -3.07 -2.08 -12.10
N TYR A 55 -4.06 -2.65 -12.80
CA TYR A 55 -5.24 -1.92 -13.24
C TYR A 55 -5.95 -1.20 -12.10
N TYR A 56 -6.32 -1.92 -11.04
CA TYR A 56 -7.07 -1.34 -9.93
C TYR A 56 -6.24 -0.39 -9.07
N SER A 57 -4.94 -0.66 -8.88
CA SER A 57 -4.04 0.25 -8.16
C SER A 57 -3.94 1.60 -8.87
N ASN A 58 -3.77 1.60 -10.20
CA ASN A 58 -3.72 2.82 -10.99
C ASN A 58 -5.09 3.52 -11.06
N LEU A 59 -6.18 2.77 -11.11
CA LEU A 59 -7.54 3.33 -11.09
C LEU A 59 -7.84 4.13 -9.81
N ILE A 60 -7.31 3.72 -8.65
CA ILE A 60 -7.42 4.48 -7.39
C ILE A 60 -6.77 5.86 -7.53
N GLU A 61 -5.65 5.96 -8.24
CA GLU A 61 -4.94 7.22 -8.51
C GLU A 61 -5.62 8.08 -9.59
N GLY A 62 -6.61 7.53 -10.30
CA GLY A 62 -7.30 8.21 -11.40
C GLY A 62 -6.75 7.84 -12.78
N HIS A 63 -5.80 6.93 -12.83
CA HIS A 63 -5.19 6.44 -14.07
C HIS A 63 -5.94 5.19 -14.54
N SER A 64 -6.77 5.33 -15.59
CA SER A 64 -7.57 4.23 -16.13
C SER A 64 -6.95 3.69 -17.41
N THR A 65 -6.45 2.45 -17.37
CA THR A 65 -5.91 1.74 -18.51
C THR A 65 -6.74 0.48 -18.75
N HIS A 66 -7.26 0.27 -19.94
CA HIS A 66 -8.01 -0.97 -20.21
C HIS A 66 -7.11 -2.20 -20.02
N PRO A 67 -7.61 -3.31 -19.43
CA PRO A 67 -6.80 -4.53 -19.23
C PRO A 67 -6.14 -5.03 -20.51
N VAL A 68 -6.82 -4.96 -21.66
CA VAL A 68 -6.25 -5.33 -22.96
C VAL A 68 -5.05 -4.46 -23.36
N ASP A 69 -5.05 -3.17 -22.99
CA ASP A 69 -3.92 -2.28 -23.24
C ASP A 69 -2.74 -2.56 -22.29
N ILE A 70 -3.02 -3.04 -21.09
CA ILE A 70 -1.98 -3.52 -20.17
C ILE A 70 -1.33 -4.80 -20.73
N GLU A 71 -2.12 -5.73 -21.24
CA GLU A 71 -1.60 -6.95 -21.88
C GLU A 71 -0.74 -6.63 -23.12
N ARG A 72 -1.15 -5.65 -23.93
CA ARG A 72 -0.36 -5.15 -25.06
C ARG A 72 0.97 -4.57 -24.58
N ALA A 73 0.94 -3.76 -23.53
CA ALA A 73 2.15 -3.16 -22.93
C ALA A 73 3.14 -4.23 -22.42
N MET A 74 2.64 -5.35 -21.89
CA MET A 74 3.50 -6.48 -21.49
C MET A 74 4.24 -7.13 -22.67
N ARG A 75 3.72 -6.96 -23.89
CA ARG A 75 4.34 -7.40 -25.16
C ARG A 75 5.11 -6.27 -25.86
N LEU A 76 5.31 -5.12 -25.18
CA LEU A 76 5.92 -3.90 -25.71
C LEU A 76 5.15 -3.27 -26.90
N ASP A 77 3.88 -3.61 -27.06
CA ASP A 77 2.97 -3.05 -28.04
C ASP A 77 2.25 -1.83 -27.43
N TYR A 78 2.76 -0.65 -27.71
CA TYR A 78 2.27 0.59 -27.15
C TYR A 78 1.39 1.38 -28.11
N SER A 79 0.48 2.15 -27.56
CA SER A 79 -0.35 3.10 -28.29
C SER A 79 0.50 4.18 -28.99
N ALA A 80 0.03 4.63 -30.17
CA ALA A 80 0.59 5.82 -30.80
C ALA A 80 0.23 7.11 -30.04
N ASP A 81 -0.92 7.09 -29.34
CA ASP A 81 -1.35 8.18 -28.47
C ASP A 81 -0.45 8.24 -27.21
N GLN A 82 0.10 9.42 -26.93
CA GLN A 82 1.10 9.60 -25.88
C GLN A 82 0.52 9.34 -24.48
N ASP A 83 -0.69 9.84 -24.19
CA ASP A 83 -1.32 9.69 -22.88
C ASP A 83 -1.65 8.23 -22.59
N LYS A 84 -2.18 7.52 -23.57
CA LYS A 84 -2.44 6.08 -23.47
C LYS A 84 -1.14 5.28 -23.31
N ARG A 85 -0.10 5.65 -24.05
CA ARG A 85 1.23 5.02 -23.94
C ARG A 85 1.81 5.19 -22.55
N ASP A 86 1.66 6.37 -21.95
CA ASP A 86 2.17 6.66 -20.61
C ASP A 86 1.46 5.80 -19.55
N LEU A 87 0.16 5.68 -19.63
CA LEU A 87 -0.63 4.79 -18.78
C LEU A 87 -0.27 3.31 -18.96
N GLN A 88 0.02 2.89 -20.19
CA GLN A 88 0.50 1.54 -20.50
C GLN A 88 1.87 1.26 -19.88
N ILE A 89 2.81 2.22 -20.00
CA ILE A 89 4.15 2.13 -19.41
C ILE A 89 4.04 2.02 -17.89
N GLU A 90 3.26 2.88 -17.26
CA GLU A 90 3.05 2.88 -15.82
C GLU A 90 2.48 1.54 -15.33
N SER A 91 1.50 1.01 -16.05
CA SER A 91 0.87 -0.28 -15.71
C SER A 91 1.85 -1.45 -15.81
N ARG A 92 2.67 -1.48 -16.87
CA ARG A 92 3.71 -2.49 -17.05
C ARG A 92 4.75 -2.43 -15.94
N ILE A 93 5.25 -1.24 -15.61
CA ILE A 93 6.21 -1.05 -14.52
C ILE A 93 5.64 -1.53 -13.19
N HIS A 94 4.38 -1.23 -12.90
CA HIS A 94 3.73 -1.70 -11.67
C HIS A 94 3.71 -3.24 -11.59
N ILE A 95 3.48 -3.94 -12.71
CA ILE A 95 3.54 -5.41 -12.77
C ILE A 95 4.97 -5.91 -12.53
N GLU A 96 5.95 -5.29 -13.19
CA GLU A 96 7.37 -5.65 -13.02
C GLU A 96 7.84 -5.47 -11.56
N VAL A 97 7.40 -4.40 -10.89
CA VAL A 97 7.72 -4.20 -9.46
C VAL A 97 7.10 -5.29 -8.59
N GLN A 98 5.86 -5.74 -8.87
CA GLN A 98 5.26 -6.87 -8.16
C GLN A 98 6.09 -8.17 -8.33
N GLN A 99 6.59 -8.41 -9.54
CA GLN A 99 7.46 -9.57 -9.81
C GLN A 99 8.79 -9.46 -9.05
N LYS A 100 9.43 -8.29 -9.07
CA LYS A 100 10.68 -8.02 -8.33
C LYS A 100 10.48 -8.17 -6.82
N ILE A 101 9.33 -7.74 -6.27
CA ILE A 101 8.99 -7.96 -4.86
C ILE A 101 8.96 -9.45 -4.55
N ALA A 102 8.26 -10.26 -5.36
CA ALA A 102 8.16 -11.70 -5.14
C ALA A 102 9.54 -12.40 -5.21
N VAL A 103 10.41 -11.96 -6.11
CA VAL A 103 11.79 -12.45 -6.20
C VAL A 103 12.58 -12.08 -4.94
N ARG A 104 12.57 -10.80 -4.55
CA ARG A 104 13.31 -10.32 -3.39
C ARG A 104 12.87 -11.00 -2.10
N LEU A 105 11.55 -11.20 -1.91
CA LEU A 105 11.03 -11.89 -0.71
C LEU A 105 11.47 -13.34 -0.61
N ARG A 106 11.63 -14.02 -1.74
CA ARG A 106 12.14 -15.40 -1.81
C ARG A 106 13.64 -15.45 -1.52
N ASP A 107 14.41 -14.52 -2.09
CA ASP A 107 15.87 -14.49 -2.02
C ASP A 107 16.36 -13.94 -0.66
N GLU A 108 15.54 -13.09 0.00
CA GLU A 108 15.78 -12.50 1.32
C GLU A 108 14.68 -12.93 2.32
N PRO A 109 14.60 -14.21 2.76
CA PRO A 109 13.51 -14.70 3.61
C PRO A 109 13.43 -13.98 4.96
N ASP A 110 14.52 -13.48 5.50
CA ASP A 110 14.61 -12.74 6.76
C ASP A 110 14.56 -11.21 6.57
N GLY A 111 14.48 -10.76 5.32
CA GLY A 111 14.45 -9.33 4.99
C GLY A 111 13.20 -8.62 5.51
N SER A 112 13.35 -7.42 6.05
CA SER A 112 12.26 -6.64 6.62
C SER A 112 11.46 -5.92 5.55
N VAL A 113 10.18 -6.25 5.40
CA VAL A 113 9.25 -5.55 4.48
C VAL A 113 8.77 -4.19 5.01
N VAL A 114 8.99 -3.90 6.28
CA VAL A 114 8.58 -2.64 6.92
C VAL A 114 9.74 -1.65 7.07
N SER A 115 10.95 -2.00 6.63
CA SER A 115 12.10 -1.11 6.72
C SER A 115 11.98 0.10 5.77
N ALA A 116 12.55 1.22 6.16
CA ALA A 116 12.67 2.38 5.29
C ALA A 116 13.41 2.05 3.99
N GLU A 117 14.41 1.16 4.04
CA GLU A 117 15.13 0.67 2.88
C GLU A 117 14.21 -0.05 1.90
N PHE A 118 13.38 -0.99 2.38
CA PHE A 118 12.46 -1.74 1.54
C PHE A 118 11.39 -0.83 0.89
N LEU A 119 10.83 0.11 1.64
CA LEU A 119 9.86 1.08 1.11
C LEU A 119 10.48 1.99 0.05
N ARG A 120 11.70 2.47 0.30
CA ARG A 120 12.47 3.27 -0.67
C ARG A 120 12.83 2.47 -1.91
N TRP A 121 13.15 1.19 -1.74
CA TRP A 121 13.43 0.28 -2.85
C TRP A 121 12.18 0.07 -3.73
N ILE A 122 10.99 -0.17 -3.16
CA ILE A 122 9.74 -0.26 -3.95
C ILE A 122 9.54 1.02 -4.77
N HIS A 123 9.68 2.19 -4.12
CA HIS A 123 9.55 3.47 -4.79
C HIS A 123 10.60 3.65 -5.90
N HIS A 124 11.84 3.25 -5.62
CA HIS A 124 12.94 3.30 -6.59
C HIS A 124 12.63 2.45 -7.83
N GLU A 125 12.25 1.18 -7.63
CA GLU A 125 11.96 0.26 -8.72
C GLU A 125 10.82 0.77 -9.63
N PHE A 126 9.86 1.46 -9.05
CA PHE A 126 8.77 2.06 -9.81
C PHE A 126 9.24 3.33 -10.56
N TYR A 127 9.80 4.31 -9.85
CA TYR A 127 10.11 5.62 -10.42
C TYR A 127 11.36 5.64 -11.31
N ALA A 128 12.37 4.82 -11.06
CA ALA A 128 13.56 4.72 -11.91
C ALA A 128 13.23 4.17 -13.31
N ALA A 129 12.19 3.36 -13.43
CA ALA A 129 11.75 2.79 -14.70
C ALA A 129 10.82 3.72 -15.49
N LEU A 130 10.24 4.75 -14.85
CA LEU A 130 9.38 5.73 -15.53
C LEU A 130 10.21 6.68 -16.43
N PRO A 131 9.70 7.05 -17.60
CA PRO A 131 10.24 8.16 -18.38
C PRO A 131 10.29 9.47 -17.58
N ASP A 132 11.26 10.34 -17.85
CA ASP A 132 11.47 11.59 -17.11
C ASP A 132 10.20 12.46 -17.02
N ARG A 133 9.44 12.55 -18.12
CA ARG A 133 8.19 13.32 -18.17
C ARG A 133 7.12 12.84 -17.18
N LEU A 134 7.11 11.56 -16.82
CA LEU A 134 6.17 10.97 -15.85
C LEU A 134 6.66 11.08 -14.40
N ARG A 135 7.85 11.63 -14.20
CA ARG A 135 8.41 11.92 -12.87
C ARG A 135 8.23 13.37 -12.46
N VAL A 136 7.65 14.21 -13.33
CA VAL A 136 7.40 15.63 -13.02
C VAL A 136 5.99 15.77 -12.46
N ILE A 137 5.88 16.35 -11.28
CA ILE A 137 4.61 16.75 -10.67
C ILE A 137 4.48 18.27 -10.70
N SER A 138 3.24 18.74 -10.79
CA SER A 138 2.91 20.17 -10.75
C SER A 138 2.16 20.48 -9.46
N GLY A 139 2.59 21.49 -8.74
CA GLY A 139 1.88 22.04 -7.59
C GLY A 139 0.74 22.97 -8.00
N GLU A 140 -0.08 23.37 -7.04
CA GLU A 140 -1.28 24.21 -7.27
C GLU A 140 -0.93 25.62 -7.81
N GLN A 141 0.25 26.13 -7.52
CA GLN A 141 0.72 27.45 -7.98
C GLN A 141 1.54 27.38 -9.26
N GLY A 142 1.57 26.21 -9.93
CA GLY A 142 2.27 26.00 -11.18
C GLY A 142 3.76 25.67 -11.03
N GLU A 143 4.28 25.56 -9.80
CA GLU A 143 5.62 25.05 -9.56
C GLU A 143 5.72 23.58 -9.97
N THR A 144 6.85 23.20 -10.53
CA THR A 144 7.13 21.81 -10.89
C THR A 144 8.22 21.23 -10.02
N ALA A 145 8.14 19.93 -9.75
CA ALA A 145 9.18 19.18 -9.05
C ALA A 145 9.38 17.81 -9.69
N ASN A 146 10.63 17.38 -9.73
CA ASN A 146 10.97 16.05 -10.23
C ASN A 146 10.99 15.05 -9.06
N VAL A 147 10.24 13.96 -9.19
CA VAL A 147 10.23 12.86 -8.25
C VAL A 147 11.50 12.04 -8.40
N GLN A 148 12.34 12.05 -7.40
CA GLN A 148 13.56 11.27 -7.38
C GLN A 148 13.28 9.84 -6.88
N ALA A 149 13.69 8.85 -7.66
CA ALA A 149 13.42 7.44 -7.39
C ALA A 149 14.07 6.98 -6.06
N GLY A 150 13.26 6.51 -5.12
CA GLY A 150 13.71 6.02 -3.82
C GLY A 150 14.14 7.08 -2.82
N VAL A 151 13.96 8.37 -3.13
CA VAL A 151 14.36 9.48 -2.26
C VAL A 151 13.18 9.95 -1.44
N LEU A 152 13.38 10.11 -0.12
CA LEU A 152 12.40 10.71 0.77
C LEU A 152 12.20 12.18 0.41
N ARG A 153 10.97 12.68 0.54
CA ARG A 153 10.69 14.09 0.23
C ARG A 153 11.41 15.04 1.19
N GLU A 154 11.87 16.13 0.65
CA GLU A 154 12.48 17.25 1.38
C GLU A 154 11.52 18.44 1.51
N ARG A 155 10.31 18.31 0.93
CA ARG A 155 9.27 19.33 0.93
C ARG A 155 8.08 18.92 1.79
N PHE A 156 7.37 19.91 2.30
CA PHE A 156 6.08 19.70 2.94
C PHE A 156 5.06 19.25 1.89
N VAL A 157 4.23 18.29 2.28
CA VAL A 157 3.16 17.74 1.44
C VAL A 157 1.87 17.73 2.22
N GLN A 158 0.80 18.11 1.55
CA GLN A 158 -0.57 18.03 2.07
C GLN A 158 -1.41 17.17 1.12
N VAL A 159 -2.21 16.26 1.69
CA VAL A 159 -3.13 15.39 0.95
C VAL A 159 -4.54 15.63 1.48
N GLY A 160 -5.35 16.35 0.72
CA GLY A 160 -6.62 16.85 1.22
C GLY A 160 -6.45 17.73 2.46
N ARG A 161 -6.96 17.29 3.61
CA ARG A 161 -6.81 17.99 4.89
C ARG A 161 -5.61 17.51 5.73
N HIS A 162 -5.00 16.40 5.33
CA HIS A 162 -3.87 15.84 6.06
C HIS A 162 -2.58 16.56 5.68
N VAL A 163 -1.93 17.15 6.68
CA VAL A 163 -0.57 17.70 6.58
C VAL A 163 0.40 16.60 7.05
N ALA A 164 1.16 16.06 6.13
CA ALA A 164 2.11 14.99 6.43
C ALA A 164 3.22 15.46 7.40
N PRO A 165 3.92 14.55 8.11
CA PRO A 165 5.04 14.89 8.99
C PRO A 165 6.10 15.76 8.32
N ALA A 166 6.81 16.55 9.12
CA ALA A 166 7.90 17.38 8.65
C ALA A 166 8.99 16.52 7.97
N PRO A 167 9.57 16.97 6.86
CA PRO A 167 10.54 16.17 6.09
C PRO A 167 11.72 15.67 6.92
N GLU A 168 12.27 16.51 7.78
CA GLU A 168 13.39 16.20 8.67
C GLU A 168 13.05 15.12 9.72
N SER A 169 11.77 14.91 9.99
CA SER A 169 11.29 13.91 10.94
C SER A 169 10.99 12.54 10.32
N LEU A 170 10.96 12.44 8.98
CA LEU A 170 10.63 11.21 8.26
C LEU A 170 11.48 9.99 8.68
N PRO A 171 12.81 10.10 8.85
CA PRO A 171 13.61 8.96 9.29
C PRO A 171 13.13 8.37 10.61
N GLY A 172 12.81 9.22 11.59
CA GLY A 172 12.32 8.79 12.89
C GLY A 172 10.93 8.13 12.81
N PHE A 173 10.02 8.67 12.01
CA PHE A 173 8.70 8.06 11.78
C PHE A 173 8.81 6.71 11.08
N LEU A 174 9.68 6.56 10.08
CA LEU A 174 9.91 5.30 9.38
C LEU A 174 10.58 4.26 10.29
N GLU A 175 11.51 4.66 11.15
CA GLU A 175 12.10 3.77 12.18
C GLU A 175 11.02 3.29 13.17
N ARG A 176 10.16 4.21 13.65
CA ARG A 176 9.04 3.88 14.54
C ARG A 176 8.07 2.93 13.85
N PHE A 177 7.73 3.18 12.58
CA PHE A 177 6.91 2.31 11.73
C PHE A 177 7.50 0.91 11.61
N ALA A 178 8.78 0.80 11.24
CA ALA A 178 9.46 -0.47 11.10
C ALA A 178 9.46 -1.29 12.40
N ARG A 179 9.71 -0.65 13.53
CA ARG A 179 9.68 -1.30 14.86
C ARG A 179 8.29 -1.78 15.25
N ALA A 180 7.26 -0.97 14.97
CA ALA A 180 5.89 -1.27 15.39
C ALA A 180 5.26 -2.40 14.55
N TYR A 181 5.51 -2.41 13.24
CA TYR A 181 4.80 -3.26 12.30
C TYR A 181 5.63 -4.42 11.75
N ASN A 182 6.83 -4.68 12.30
CA ASN A 182 7.61 -5.86 11.94
C ASN A 182 6.81 -7.14 12.28
N PRO A 183 6.48 -7.98 11.29
CA PRO A 183 5.72 -9.21 11.56
C PRO A 183 6.53 -10.29 12.28
N ALA A 184 7.86 -10.27 12.23
CA ALA A 184 8.70 -11.35 12.73
C ALA A 184 8.45 -11.73 14.21
N PRO A 185 8.27 -10.78 15.16
CA PRO A 185 7.95 -11.11 16.55
C PRO A 185 6.46 -11.30 16.82
N MET A 186 5.59 -11.22 15.80
CA MET A 186 4.14 -11.31 16.00
C MET A 186 3.64 -12.74 15.82
N HIS A 187 2.60 -13.09 16.55
CA HIS A 187 1.98 -14.42 16.51
C HIS A 187 0.48 -14.37 16.25
N GLY A 188 -0.08 -15.47 15.75
CA GLY A 188 -1.51 -15.64 15.50
C GLY A 188 -2.04 -14.66 14.45
N LEU A 189 -3.12 -13.95 14.78
CA LEU A 189 -3.78 -13.02 13.86
C LEU A 189 -3.21 -11.59 13.93
N ARG A 190 -2.30 -11.33 14.87
CA ARG A 190 -1.72 -10.01 15.07
C ARG A 190 -1.05 -9.40 13.83
N PRO A 191 -0.32 -10.17 12.99
CA PRO A 191 0.27 -9.62 11.75
C PRO A 191 -0.77 -9.05 10.78
N LEU A 192 -1.98 -9.61 10.71
CA LEU A 192 -3.04 -9.10 9.82
C LEU A 192 -3.62 -7.78 10.32
N ILE A 193 -3.84 -7.65 11.62
CA ILE A 193 -4.27 -6.39 12.24
C ILE A 193 -3.16 -5.34 12.12
N ALA A 194 -1.91 -5.75 12.33
CA ALA A 194 -0.74 -4.90 12.15
C ALA A 194 -0.64 -4.37 10.72
N LEU A 195 -0.87 -5.22 9.71
CA LEU A 195 -0.86 -4.81 8.31
C LEU A 195 -1.93 -3.75 8.02
N ALA A 196 -3.17 -3.94 8.51
CA ALA A 196 -4.23 -2.96 8.32
C ALA A 196 -3.86 -1.59 8.91
N ALA A 197 -3.34 -1.57 10.14
CA ALA A 197 -2.86 -0.33 10.77
C ALA A 197 -1.62 0.24 10.06
N ALA A 198 -0.68 -0.61 9.63
CA ALA A 198 0.52 -0.20 8.89
C ALA A 198 0.17 0.44 7.55
N HIS A 199 -0.82 -0.11 6.82
CA HIS A 199 -1.27 0.48 5.56
C HIS A 199 -1.70 1.94 5.76
N HIS A 200 -2.53 2.22 6.79
CA HIS A 200 -2.91 3.59 7.13
C HIS A 200 -1.70 4.43 7.55
N ARG A 201 -0.89 3.95 8.47
CA ARG A 201 0.22 4.74 9.00
C ARG A 201 1.29 5.05 7.95
N LEU A 202 1.49 4.18 6.96
CA LEU A 202 2.38 4.47 5.83
C LEU A 202 1.82 5.59 4.94
N THR A 203 0.52 5.57 4.66
CA THR A 203 -0.14 6.65 3.90
C THR A 203 -0.14 7.97 4.68
N TRP A 204 -0.27 7.93 6.01
CA TRP A 204 -0.18 9.08 6.89
C TRP A 204 1.24 9.68 6.94
N ILE A 205 2.29 8.85 7.04
CA ILE A 205 3.69 9.33 7.01
C ILE A 205 3.97 10.04 5.67
N HIS A 206 3.44 9.50 4.58
CA HIS A 206 3.58 10.05 3.23
C HIS A 206 5.02 10.36 2.86
N PRO A 207 5.91 9.35 2.85
CA PRO A 207 7.37 9.59 2.87
C PRO A 207 7.94 10.12 1.56
N PHE A 208 7.24 10.00 0.44
CA PHE A 208 7.72 10.39 -0.87
C PHE A 208 6.99 11.63 -1.38
N LEU A 209 7.58 12.28 -2.39
CA LEU A 209 6.98 13.46 -3.01
C LEU A 209 5.72 13.10 -3.82
N ASP A 210 5.70 11.91 -4.44
CA ASP A 210 4.56 11.29 -5.11
C ASP A 210 4.63 9.75 -5.01
N GLY A 211 3.59 9.03 -5.42
CA GLY A 211 3.53 7.57 -5.48
C GLY A 211 3.30 6.86 -4.14
N ASN A 212 2.99 7.58 -3.08
CA ASN A 212 2.79 7.01 -1.75
C ASN A 212 1.66 5.97 -1.72
N GLY A 213 0.55 6.21 -2.43
CA GLY A 213 -0.56 5.26 -2.53
C GLY A 213 -0.15 3.95 -3.21
N ARG A 214 0.58 4.03 -4.33
CA ARG A 214 1.11 2.85 -5.05
C ARG A 214 2.09 2.07 -4.19
N VAL A 215 3.01 2.75 -3.51
CA VAL A 215 3.96 2.12 -2.56
C VAL A 215 3.21 1.44 -1.42
N ALA A 216 2.19 2.07 -0.83
CA ALA A 216 1.41 1.47 0.26
C ALA A 216 0.68 0.20 -0.18
N ARG A 217 0.13 0.15 -1.40
CA ARG A 217 -0.54 -1.06 -1.93
C ARG A 217 0.45 -2.16 -2.32
N LEU A 218 1.60 -1.81 -2.90
CA LEU A 218 2.69 -2.77 -3.17
C LEU A 218 3.28 -3.32 -1.87
N PHE A 219 3.52 -2.46 -0.87
CA PHE A 219 3.92 -2.85 0.48
C PHE A 219 2.90 -3.82 1.11
N THR A 220 1.61 -3.54 0.98
CA THR A 220 0.55 -4.44 1.48
C THR A 220 0.67 -5.83 0.89
N GLY A 221 0.89 -5.92 -0.42
CA GLY A 221 1.14 -7.19 -1.11
C GLY A 221 2.39 -7.91 -0.62
N ALA A 222 3.48 -7.18 -0.45
CA ALA A 222 4.72 -7.72 0.10
C ALA A 222 4.56 -8.25 1.54
N TYR A 223 3.79 -7.54 2.35
CA TYR A 223 3.54 -7.94 3.74
C TYR A 223 2.71 -9.22 3.82
N PHE A 224 1.65 -9.38 3.02
CA PHE A 224 0.88 -10.63 2.96
C PHE A 224 1.75 -11.81 2.54
N GLN A 225 2.64 -11.62 1.56
CA GLN A 225 3.59 -12.66 1.15
C GLN A 225 4.58 -12.98 2.27
N ARG A 226 5.10 -11.97 2.97
CA ARG A 226 6.06 -12.13 4.07
C ARG A 226 5.50 -12.92 5.24
N ILE A 227 4.24 -12.71 5.59
CA ILE A 227 3.57 -13.48 6.67
C ILE A 227 3.08 -14.84 6.20
N GLY A 228 3.27 -15.20 4.93
CA GLY A 228 2.89 -16.49 4.39
C GLY A 228 1.38 -16.74 4.42
N LEU A 229 0.55 -15.70 4.16
CA LEU A 229 -0.90 -15.90 4.12
C LEU A 229 -1.26 -16.84 2.97
N ALA A 230 -1.69 -18.06 3.31
CA ALA A 230 -2.08 -19.08 2.35
C ALA A 230 -3.15 -18.54 1.39
N GLY A 231 -3.04 -18.85 0.10
CA GLY A 231 -3.95 -18.37 -0.94
C GLY A 231 -3.77 -16.91 -1.34
N TYR A 232 -2.90 -16.14 -0.67
CA TYR A 232 -2.56 -14.81 -1.16
C TYR A 232 -1.87 -14.89 -2.53
N GLY A 233 -2.29 -14.03 -3.46
CA GLY A 233 -1.90 -14.12 -4.88
C GLY A 233 -3.00 -14.73 -5.76
N LEU A 234 -4.09 -15.25 -5.16
CA LEU A 234 -5.33 -15.65 -5.82
C LEU A 234 -6.43 -14.58 -5.70
N TRP A 235 -6.16 -13.53 -4.97
CA TRP A 235 -6.98 -12.34 -4.79
C TRP A 235 -6.08 -11.11 -4.60
N ASN A 236 -6.65 -9.91 -4.69
CA ASN A 236 -5.89 -8.70 -4.42
C ASN A 236 -6.74 -7.60 -3.77
N VAL A 237 -6.12 -6.90 -2.84
CA VAL A 237 -6.77 -5.84 -2.07
C VAL A 237 -7.08 -4.62 -2.93
N SER A 238 -6.27 -4.31 -3.95
CA SER A 238 -6.46 -3.09 -4.77
C SER A 238 -7.80 -3.10 -5.51
N ARG A 239 -8.31 -4.28 -5.94
CA ARG A 239 -9.63 -4.38 -6.56
C ARG A 239 -10.74 -3.97 -5.58
N GLY A 240 -10.69 -4.45 -4.36
CA GLY A 240 -11.68 -4.10 -3.34
C GLY A 240 -11.61 -2.62 -2.94
N LEU A 241 -10.40 -2.08 -2.75
CA LEU A 241 -10.19 -0.66 -2.47
C LEU A 241 -10.68 0.23 -3.63
N ALA A 242 -10.44 -0.16 -4.89
CA ALA A 242 -10.88 0.60 -6.05
C ALA A 242 -12.40 0.61 -6.19
N ARG A 243 -13.09 -0.52 -5.91
CA ARG A 243 -14.56 -0.61 -5.93
C ARG A 243 -15.22 0.23 -4.84
N ARG A 244 -14.54 0.47 -3.75
CA ARG A 244 -14.98 1.29 -2.62
C ARG A 244 -14.04 2.50 -2.43
N ARG A 245 -13.62 3.10 -3.53
CA ARG A 245 -12.59 4.16 -3.55
C ARG A 245 -12.94 5.35 -2.66
N ASP A 246 -14.18 5.79 -2.69
CA ASP A 246 -14.61 6.96 -1.93
C ASP A 246 -14.68 6.61 -0.44
N ASP A 247 -15.16 5.42 -0.07
CA ASP A 247 -15.12 4.93 1.31
C ASP A 247 -13.67 4.82 1.80
N TYR A 248 -12.78 4.25 0.98
CA TYR A 248 -11.37 4.13 1.31
C TYR A 248 -10.72 5.49 1.61
N ARG A 249 -10.98 6.49 0.77
CA ARG A 249 -10.49 7.87 0.98
C ARG A 249 -11.09 8.49 2.24
N ALA A 250 -12.38 8.29 2.48
CA ALA A 250 -13.06 8.79 3.66
C ALA A 250 -12.50 8.16 4.95
N MET A 251 -12.24 6.83 4.95
CA MET A 251 -11.67 6.13 6.08
C MET A 251 -10.22 6.57 6.38
N LEU A 252 -9.40 6.78 5.34
CA LEU A 252 -8.06 7.37 5.51
C LEU A 252 -8.17 8.74 6.17
N ALA A 253 -8.97 9.63 5.60
CA ALA A 253 -9.11 11.00 6.10
C ALA A 253 -9.67 11.06 7.54
N ALA A 254 -10.58 10.15 7.91
CA ALA A 254 -11.09 10.05 9.28
C ALA A 254 -10.03 9.63 10.28
N ALA A 255 -9.15 8.69 9.91
CA ALA A 255 -8.07 8.21 10.76
C ALA A 255 -6.82 9.12 10.76
N ASP A 256 -6.74 10.08 9.82
CA ASP A 256 -5.73 11.14 9.77
C ASP A 256 -6.07 12.34 10.70
N ALA A 257 -7.35 12.50 11.02
CA ALA A 257 -7.81 13.65 11.81
C ALA A 257 -7.18 13.64 13.21
N PRO A 258 -6.88 14.80 13.79
CA PRO A 258 -6.48 14.87 15.19
C PRO A 258 -7.56 14.31 16.12
N ARG A 259 -7.14 13.69 17.22
CA ARG A 259 -8.03 13.21 18.27
C ARG A 259 -8.80 14.40 18.91
N GLU A 260 -10.11 14.24 19.07
CA GLU A 260 -10.97 15.31 19.59
C GLU A 260 -10.91 15.45 21.12
N ASN A 261 -10.79 14.32 21.85
CA ASN A 261 -10.82 14.31 23.31
C ASN A 261 -10.11 13.06 23.90
N ASP A 262 -9.99 13.02 25.24
CA ASP A 262 -9.28 11.96 25.95
C ASP A 262 -10.02 10.61 26.05
N LEU A 263 -11.27 10.55 25.61
CA LEU A 263 -12.05 9.31 25.57
C LEU A 263 -11.67 8.42 24.36
N ASP A 264 -11.01 8.99 23.37
CA ASP A 264 -10.60 8.30 22.14
C ASP A 264 -9.09 7.98 22.14
N GLY A 265 -8.63 7.30 23.19
CA GLY A 265 -7.26 6.82 23.30
C GLY A 265 -6.30 7.86 23.92
N ARG A 266 -5.00 7.55 23.87
CA ARG A 266 -3.93 8.39 24.48
C ARG A 266 -3.01 9.06 23.46
N GLY A 267 -3.15 8.71 22.17
CA GLY A 267 -2.29 9.23 21.11
C GLY A 267 -2.74 10.61 20.59
N ASN A 268 -2.06 11.09 19.60
CA ASN A 268 -2.43 12.31 18.87
C ASN A 268 -3.53 12.05 17.83
N LEU A 269 -3.62 10.82 17.34
CA LEU A 269 -4.63 10.38 16.38
C LEU A 269 -5.72 9.58 17.08
N PRO A 270 -6.94 9.49 16.53
CA PRO A 270 -8.06 8.82 17.16
C PRO A 270 -7.93 7.29 17.08
N ASP A 271 -8.16 6.61 18.21
CA ASP A 271 -8.18 5.13 18.27
C ASP A 271 -9.40 4.55 17.56
N ARG A 272 -10.55 5.20 17.73
CA ARG A 272 -11.82 4.76 17.13
C ARG A 272 -11.73 4.68 15.61
N THR A 273 -11.28 5.73 14.96
CA THR A 273 -11.21 5.78 13.49
C THR A 273 -10.09 4.93 12.93
N LEU A 274 -8.99 4.72 13.67
CA LEU A 274 -7.99 3.72 13.30
C LEU A 274 -8.59 2.31 13.32
N ARG A 275 -9.39 1.98 14.34
CA ARG A 275 -10.10 0.68 14.42
C ARG A 275 -11.11 0.53 13.28
N GLU A 276 -11.89 1.56 12.98
CA GLU A 276 -12.84 1.59 11.87
C GLU A 276 -12.11 1.39 10.52
N PHE A 277 -10.98 2.05 10.32
CA PHE A 277 -10.14 1.81 9.15
C PHE A 277 -9.63 0.37 9.07
N CYS A 278 -9.11 -0.18 10.16
CA CYS A 278 -8.64 -1.58 10.20
C CYS A 278 -9.77 -2.57 9.90
N HIS A 279 -10.96 -2.32 10.44
CA HIS A 279 -12.14 -3.11 10.15
C HIS A 279 -12.49 -3.07 8.66
N PHE A 280 -12.66 -1.89 8.10
CA PHE A 280 -12.90 -1.66 6.68
C PHE A 280 -11.86 -2.37 5.80
N PHE A 281 -10.57 -2.25 6.14
CA PHE A 281 -9.50 -2.85 5.38
C PHE A 281 -9.57 -4.39 5.39
N LEU A 282 -9.83 -4.99 6.55
CA LEU A 282 -9.97 -6.45 6.67
C LEU A 282 -11.25 -6.97 6.01
N GLU A 283 -12.37 -6.22 6.07
CA GLU A 283 -13.59 -6.53 5.28
C GLU A 283 -13.30 -6.56 3.79
N ILE A 284 -12.56 -5.54 3.27
CA ILE A 284 -12.13 -5.51 1.87
C ILE A 284 -11.30 -6.75 1.53
N CYS A 285 -10.35 -7.12 2.37
CA CYS A 285 -9.53 -8.31 2.14
C CYS A 285 -10.39 -9.58 2.10
N LEU A 286 -11.33 -9.71 3.03
CA LEU A 286 -12.26 -10.86 3.11
C LEU A 286 -13.21 -10.93 1.89
N ASP A 287 -13.74 -9.78 1.42
CA ASP A 287 -14.59 -9.72 0.22
C ASP A 287 -13.84 -10.16 -1.06
N GLN A 288 -12.53 -10.02 -1.07
CA GLN A 288 -11.69 -10.38 -2.21
C GLN A 288 -11.18 -11.83 -2.15
N ALA A 289 -11.11 -12.41 -0.95
CA ALA A 289 -10.68 -13.78 -0.72
C ALA A 289 -11.84 -14.78 -0.83
#